data_73b200c9189c3505e5c55aea544ff2dc
#
_entry.id   73b200c9189c3505e5c55aea544ff2dc
#
_cell.length_a   1.000
_cell.length_b   1.000
_cell.length_c   1.000
_cell.angle_alpha   90.00
_cell.angle_beta   90.00
_cell.angle_gamma   90.00
#
_symmetry.space_group_name_H-M   'P 1'
#
loop_
_entity.id
_entity.type
_entity.pdbx_description
1 polymer ?
#
loop_
_entity_poly.entity_id
_entity_poly.type
_entity_poly.pdbx_seq_one_letter_code
_entity_poly.pdbx_strand_id
1 'polypeptide(L)'
;MSVTNYIVEQCPRSEIVDFVETHHYSKNMNGLHISYCFKLMDGDTMIGAMVYGTLGMVGVAEKYTTNPSKILELKRLVCVDDTPKNTESYFIGWTLRWLQRNTDLEMIISYADKTFGHEGIVYKATNFECVGETSTGRVIMWNGRRYHDKTLRNKHNGKLKPVAIELKTALDKGDATYVDTLTKNIYIYRFKKRKSKISKWFG
;
A
#
# COMPACT_ATOMS: atom_id res chain seq x y z
N MET A 1 -19.42 1.12 -19.50
CA MET A 1 -20.03 0.67 -18.23
C MET A 1 -19.82 1.75 -17.18
N SER A 2 -20.72 1.87 -16.21
CA SER A 2 -20.56 2.85 -15.12
C SER A 2 -19.86 2.17 -13.94
N VAL A 3 -18.85 2.82 -13.36
CA VAL A 3 -18.15 2.34 -12.14
C VAL A 3 -19.09 2.13 -10.94
N THR A 4 -20.30 2.68 -10.98
CA THR A 4 -21.29 2.56 -9.90
C THR A 4 -21.92 1.18 -9.78
N ASN A 5 -21.74 0.31 -10.76
CA ASN A 5 -22.26 -1.07 -10.75
C ASN A 5 -21.29 -2.05 -10.07
N TYR A 6 -20.07 -1.61 -9.79
CA TYR A 6 -19.08 -2.45 -9.13
C TYR A 6 -19.38 -2.60 -7.64
N ILE A 7 -19.13 -3.80 -7.11
CA ILE A 7 -19.29 -4.12 -5.70
C ILE A 7 -17.91 -4.14 -5.06
N VAL A 8 -17.77 -3.43 -3.93
CA VAL A 8 -16.56 -3.46 -3.11
C VAL A 8 -16.84 -4.24 -1.84
N GLU A 9 -16.02 -5.22 -1.55
CA GLU A 9 -16.14 -6.07 -0.37
C GLU A 9 -14.85 -6.11 0.42
N GLN A 10 -14.96 -6.09 1.76
CA GLN A 10 -13.85 -6.48 2.61
C GLN A 10 -13.67 -7.99 2.55
N CYS A 11 -12.44 -8.46 2.45
CA CYS A 11 -12.14 -9.87 2.29
C CYS A 11 -10.86 -10.25 3.06
N PRO A 12 -10.64 -11.55 3.32
CA PRO A 12 -9.37 -12.02 3.85
C PRO A 12 -8.25 -11.91 2.78
N ARG A 13 -6.99 -11.85 3.25
CA ARG A 13 -5.80 -11.80 2.37
C ARG A 13 -5.77 -12.93 1.34
N SER A 14 -6.20 -14.13 1.73
CA SER A 14 -6.18 -15.32 0.88
C SER A 14 -6.96 -15.17 -0.42
N GLU A 15 -8.00 -14.35 -0.45
CA GLU A 15 -8.81 -14.14 -1.65
C GLU A 15 -8.14 -13.24 -2.69
N ILE A 16 -7.21 -12.37 -2.28
CA ILE A 16 -6.64 -11.36 -3.18
C ILE A 16 -5.14 -11.55 -3.44
N VAL A 17 -4.47 -12.49 -2.78
CA VAL A 17 -3.01 -12.62 -2.90
C VAL A 17 -2.57 -12.93 -4.33
N ASP A 18 -3.20 -13.91 -4.98
CA ASP A 18 -2.87 -14.31 -6.35
C ASP A 18 -3.19 -13.19 -7.35
N PHE A 19 -4.29 -12.48 -7.13
CA PHE A 19 -4.67 -11.34 -7.96
C PHE A 19 -3.64 -10.21 -7.87
N VAL A 20 -3.19 -9.85 -6.67
CA VAL A 20 -2.17 -8.81 -6.48
C VAL A 20 -0.82 -9.25 -7.04
N GLU A 21 -0.42 -10.50 -6.84
CA GLU A 21 0.86 -11.02 -7.34
C GLU A 21 0.88 -11.15 -8.88
N THR A 22 -0.29 -11.32 -9.50
CA THR A 22 -0.43 -11.34 -10.96
C THR A 22 -0.43 -9.94 -11.57
N HIS A 23 -1.24 -9.03 -11.04
CA HIS A 23 -1.57 -7.76 -11.70
C HIS A 23 -0.82 -6.54 -11.15
N HIS A 24 -0.37 -6.56 -9.87
CA HIS A 24 0.33 -5.40 -9.31
C HIS A 24 1.81 -5.40 -9.72
N TYR A 25 2.36 -4.22 -10.06
CA TYR A 25 3.76 -4.07 -10.50
C TYR A 25 4.81 -4.66 -9.54
N SER A 26 4.54 -4.69 -8.23
CA SER A 26 5.47 -5.27 -7.25
C SER A 26 5.42 -6.80 -7.20
N LYS A 27 4.37 -7.42 -7.74
CA LYS A 27 4.16 -8.88 -7.78
C LYS A 27 4.47 -9.59 -6.45
N ASN A 28 4.19 -8.94 -5.33
CA ASN A 28 4.58 -9.46 -4.02
C ASN A 28 3.69 -8.96 -2.89
N MET A 29 3.17 -9.91 -2.11
CA MET A 29 2.38 -9.69 -0.89
C MET A 29 3.11 -10.11 0.38
N ASN A 30 4.38 -10.60 0.28
CA ASN A 30 5.12 -11.10 1.43
C ASN A 30 5.71 -9.96 2.28
N GLY A 31 5.78 -10.18 3.59
CA GLY A 31 6.36 -9.22 4.53
C GLY A 31 5.50 -7.99 4.79
N LEU A 32 4.26 -7.94 4.29
CA LEU A 32 3.32 -6.87 4.60
C LEU A 32 2.61 -7.15 5.93
N HIS A 33 2.61 -6.17 6.82
CA HIS A 33 1.71 -6.15 7.96
C HIS A 33 0.36 -5.62 7.49
N ILE A 34 -0.59 -6.52 7.29
CA ILE A 34 -1.90 -6.25 6.69
C ILE A 34 -2.95 -6.07 7.79
N SER A 35 -3.76 -5.02 7.67
CA SER A 35 -4.89 -4.75 8.56
C SER A 35 -6.22 -4.98 7.86
N TYR A 36 -6.36 -4.53 6.61
CA TYR A 36 -7.59 -4.66 5.83
C TYR A 36 -7.26 -4.97 4.37
N CYS A 37 -8.04 -5.89 3.80
CA CYS A 37 -8.06 -6.16 2.37
C CYS A 37 -9.46 -5.91 1.82
N PHE A 38 -9.50 -5.45 0.57
CA PHE A 38 -10.73 -5.24 -0.17
C PHE A 38 -10.58 -5.77 -1.59
N LYS A 39 -11.64 -6.32 -2.13
CA LYS A 39 -11.76 -6.71 -3.54
C LYS A 39 -12.81 -5.84 -4.22
N LEU A 40 -12.62 -5.59 -5.51
CA LEU A 40 -13.56 -4.92 -6.40
C LEU A 40 -14.09 -5.94 -7.38
N MET A 41 -15.41 -6.09 -7.45
CA MET A 41 -16.10 -7.08 -8.27
C MET A 41 -16.93 -6.43 -9.36
N ASP A 42 -16.90 -7.02 -10.55
CA ASP A 42 -17.85 -6.78 -11.64
C ASP A 42 -18.63 -8.09 -11.86
N GLY A 43 -19.86 -8.16 -11.34
CA GLY A 43 -20.57 -9.44 -11.18
C GLY A 43 -19.75 -10.42 -10.34
N ASP A 44 -19.47 -11.59 -10.88
CA ASP A 44 -18.68 -12.63 -10.23
C ASP A 44 -17.16 -12.53 -10.50
N THR A 45 -16.72 -11.53 -11.27
CA THR A 45 -15.33 -11.37 -11.66
C THR A 45 -14.62 -10.35 -10.77
N MET A 46 -13.49 -10.74 -10.17
CA MET A 46 -12.63 -9.80 -9.46
C MET A 46 -11.84 -8.96 -10.47
N ILE A 47 -12.02 -7.64 -10.39
CA ILE A 47 -11.37 -6.66 -11.27
C ILE A 47 -10.41 -5.74 -10.54
N GLY A 48 -10.34 -5.81 -9.20
CA GLY A 48 -9.41 -5.02 -8.42
C GLY A 48 -9.20 -5.55 -7.01
N ALA A 49 -8.03 -5.19 -6.45
CA ALA A 49 -7.67 -5.51 -5.07
C ALA A 49 -6.96 -4.34 -4.39
N MET A 50 -7.19 -4.19 -3.09
CA MET A 50 -6.62 -3.13 -2.27
C MET A 50 -6.21 -3.63 -0.90
N VAL A 51 -5.05 -3.17 -0.42
CA VAL A 51 -4.47 -3.59 0.86
C VAL A 51 -4.07 -2.40 1.69
N TYR A 52 -4.58 -2.33 2.91
CA TYR A 52 -4.15 -1.41 3.95
C TYR A 52 -3.40 -2.16 5.05
N GLY A 53 -2.40 -1.53 5.62
CA GLY A 53 -1.65 -2.11 6.72
C GLY A 53 -0.81 -1.09 7.49
N THR A 54 -0.16 -1.55 8.57
CA THR A 54 0.69 -0.67 9.38
C THR A 54 1.92 -0.22 8.60
N LEU A 55 2.42 0.98 8.88
CA LEU A 55 3.65 1.48 8.27
C LEU A 55 4.84 0.59 8.62
N GLY A 56 5.77 0.47 7.68
CA GLY A 56 6.96 -0.38 7.86
C GLY A 56 7.95 0.14 8.91
N MET A 57 7.85 1.41 9.31
CA MET A 57 8.67 2.04 10.36
C MET A 57 7.80 2.95 11.22
N VAL A 58 7.80 2.74 12.53
CA VAL A 58 7.05 3.54 13.51
C VAL A 58 7.44 5.03 13.42
N GLY A 59 8.71 5.35 13.34
CA GLY A 59 9.20 6.73 13.24
C GLY A 59 8.73 7.51 12.00
N VAL A 60 8.17 6.85 10.99
CA VAL A 60 7.50 7.53 9.87
C VAL A 60 6.10 7.96 10.29
N ALA A 61 5.36 7.15 11.03
CA ALA A 61 4.04 7.49 11.52
C ALA A 61 4.09 8.68 12.50
N GLU A 62 5.09 8.70 13.38
CA GLU A 62 5.29 9.76 14.39
C GLU A 62 5.50 11.16 13.80
N LYS A 63 5.92 11.25 12.53
CA LYS A 63 6.02 12.53 11.81
C LYS A 63 4.66 13.17 11.53
N TYR A 64 3.60 12.37 11.51
CA TYR A 64 2.27 12.81 11.06
C TYR A 64 1.20 12.74 12.13
N THR A 65 1.41 11.93 13.18
CA THR A 65 0.44 11.74 14.26
C THR A 65 1.14 11.41 15.58
N THR A 66 0.54 11.82 16.68
CA THR A 66 0.94 11.41 18.04
C THR A 66 0.46 10.02 18.41
N ASN A 67 -0.43 9.43 17.60
CA ASN A 67 -0.94 8.09 17.80
C ASN A 67 -0.70 7.20 16.55
N PRO A 68 0.47 6.53 16.46
CA PRO A 68 0.82 5.69 15.30
C PRO A 68 -0.16 4.54 15.03
N SER A 69 -0.96 4.12 16.00
CA SER A 69 -1.96 3.05 15.80
C SER A 69 -3.16 3.51 14.96
N LYS A 70 -3.36 4.83 14.83
CA LYS A 70 -4.47 5.42 14.06
C LYS A 70 -4.10 5.83 12.64
N ILE A 71 -2.93 5.42 12.17
CA ILE A 71 -2.49 5.63 10.80
C ILE A 71 -2.26 4.29 10.12
N LEU A 72 -2.77 4.12 8.90
CA LEU A 72 -2.45 3.00 8.03
C LEU A 72 -1.84 3.50 6.72
N GLU A 73 -1.12 2.61 6.07
CA GLU A 73 -0.60 2.79 4.72
C GLU A 73 -1.49 2.04 3.73
N LEU A 74 -1.90 2.70 2.65
CA LEU A 74 -2.42 2.05 1.46
C LEU A 74 -1.24 1.42 0.72
N LYS A 75 -1.02 0.12 0.94
CA LYS A 75 0.17 -0.62 0.50
C LYS A 75 0.09 -1.15 -0.91
N ARG A 76 -1.10 -1.54 -1.33
CA ARG A 76 -1.38 -2.07 -2.66
C ARG A 76 -2.72 -1.57 -3.15
N LEU A 77 -2.72 -1.15 -4.39
CA LEU A 77 -3.91 -0.86 -5.18
C LEU A 77 -3.64 -1.35 -6.58
N VAL A 78 -4.50 -2.16 -7.10
CA VAL A 78 -4.47 -2.63 -8.49
C VAL A 78 -5.88 -2.88 -8.98
N CYS A 79 -6.17 -2.42 -10.20
CA CYS A 79 -7.31 -2.82 -11.01
C CYS A 79 -6.78 -3.39 -12.32
N VAL A 80 -7.54 -4.24 -12.99
CA VAL A 80 -7.19 -4.70 -14.34
C VAL A 80 -7.26 -3.54 -15.32
N ASP A 81 -6.42 -3.57 -16.36
CA ASP A 81 -6.27 -2.44 -17.29
C ASP A 81 -7.54 -2.13 -18.09
N ASP A 82 -8.39 -3.13 -18.33
CA ASP A 82 -9.65 -2.99 -19.09
C ASP A 82 -10.82 -2.52 -18.20
N THR A 83 -10.56 -1.61 -17.28
CA THR A 83 -11.60 -0.99 -16.46
C THR A 83 -11.87 0.45 -16.90
N PRO A 84 -13.12 0.95 -16.74
CA PRO A 84 -13.45 2.33 -17.05
C PRO A 84 -12.59 3.34 -16.29
N LYS A 85 -12.39 4.50 -16.88
CA LYS A 85 -11.74 5.63 -16.19
C LYS A 85 -12.38 5.89 -14.81
N ASN A 86 -11.57 6.21 -13.83
CA ASN A 86 -11.93 6.47 -12.43
C ASN A 86 -12.28 5.22 -11.60
N THR A 87 -12.06 4.02 -12.09
CA THR A 87 -12.29 2.78 -11.31
C THR A 87 -11.47 2.77 -10.01
N GLU A 88 -10.18 3.08 -10.05
CA GLU A 88 -9.32 3.11 -8.86
C GLU A 88 -9.77 4.21 -7.88
N SER A 89 -10.13 5.39 -8.37
CA SER A 89 -10.60 6.47 -7.48
C SER A 89 -11.96 6.16 -6.85
N TYR A 90 -12.85 5.49 -7.56
CA TYR A 90 -14.10 4.94 -7.00
C TYR A 90 -13.80 3.94 -5.89
N PHE A 91 -12.89 3.00 -6.15
CA PHE A 91 -12.49 1.96 -5.20
C PHE A 91 -11.87 2.57 -3.94
N ILE A 92 -10.89 3.49 -4.07
CA ILE A 92 -10.32 4.24 -2.94
C ILE A 92 -11.43 4.96 -2.15
N GLY A 93 -12.29 5.72 -2.84
CA GLY A 93 -13.33 6.50 -2.19
C GLY A 93 -14.31 5.63 -1.40
N TRP A 94 -14.64 4.44 -1.90
CA TRP A 94 -15.48 3.49 -1.18
C TRP A 94 -14.81 2.95 0.08
N THR A 95 -13.54 2.49 -0.03
CA THR A 95 -12.80 1.93 1.11
C THR A 95 -12.51 2.97 2.18
N LEU A 96 -12.22 4.24 1.81
CA LEU A 96 -12.06 5.33 2.77
C LEU A 96 -13.35 5.58 3.58
N ARG A 97 -14.51 5.57 2.91
CA ARG A 97 -15.81 5.69 3.62
C ARG A 97 -16.07 4.51 4.53
N TRP A 98 -15.71 3.30 4.11
CA TRP A 98 -15.83 2.11 4.94
C TRP A 98 -14.93 2.20 6.18
N LEU A 99 -13.65 2.55 6.01
CA LEU A 99 -12.69 2.72 7.11
C LEU A 99 -13.16 3.81 8.08
N GLN A 100 -13.66 4.95 7.58
CA GLN A 100 -14.21 6.01 8.42
C GLN A 100 -15.40 5.56 9.26
N ARG A 101 -16.22 4.64 8.78
CA ARG A 101 -17.40 4.14 9.52
C ARG A 101 -17.05 3.05 10.52
N ASN A 102 -16.08 2.21 10.20
CA ASN A 102 -15.82 0.97 10.93
C ASN A 102 -14.57 0.99 11.80
N THR A 103 -13.78 2.08 11.75
CA THR A 103 -12.54 2.21 12.52
C THR A 103 -12.47 3.58 13.20
N ASP A 104 -11.48 3.75 14.06
CA ASP A 104 -11.11 5.03 14.68
C ASP A 104 -9.83 5.64 14.05
N LEU A 105 -9.49 5.21 12.84
CA LEU A 105 -8.36 5.74 12.08
C LEU A 105 -8.49 7.25 11.87
N GLU A 106 -7.37 7.93 11.99
CA GLU A 106 -7.27 9.38 11.77
C GLU A 106 -6.69 9.69 10.39
N MET A 107 -5.92 8.75 9.81
CA MET A 107 -5.15 9.04 8.62
C MET A 107 -4.83 7.79 7.79
N ILE A 108 -4.77 7.98 6.47
CA ILE A 108 -4.16 7.03 5.54
C ILE A 108 -2.99 7.74 4.85
N ILE A 109 -1.83 7.06 4.80
CA ILE A 109 -0.68 7.47 4.01
C ILE A 109 -0.54 6.55 2.79
N SER A 110 -0.04 7.10 1.68
CA SER A 110 0.32 6.31 0.50
C SER A 110 1.51 6.93 -0.23
N TYR A 111 2.15 6.12 -1.07
CA TYR A 111 3.35 6.50 -1.79
C TYR A 111 3.16 6.27 -3.29
N ALA A 112 3.32 7.32 -4.10
CA ALA A 112 3.40 7.19 -5.54
C ALA A 112 4.86 7.05 -5.96
N ASP A 113 5.23 5.86 -6.45
CA ASP A 113 6.61 5.52 -6.82
C ASP A 113 6.91 6.00 -8.24
N LYS A 114 7.69 7.07 -8.35
CA LYS A 114 8.09 7.68 -9.63
C LYS A 114 8.90 6.72 -10.51
N THR A 115 9.57 5.71 -9.92
CA THR A 115 10.31 4.69 -10.66
C THR A 115 9.39 3.89 -11.61
N PHE A 116 8.10 3.81 -11.29
CA PHE A 116 7.07 3.14 -12.10
C PHE A 116 6.14 4.13 -12.81
N GLY A 117 6.51 5.40 -12.92
CA GLY A 117 5.70 6.43 -13.57
C GLY A 117 4.47 6.87 -12.78
N HIS A 118 4.37 6.53 -11.51
CA HIS A 118 3.22 6.90 -10.69
C HIS A 118 3.34 8.34 -10.18
N GLU A 119 2.44 9.20 -10.66
CA GLU A 119 2.34 10.62 -10.24
C GLU A 119 1.31 10.85 -9.13
N GLY A 120 0.59 9.81 -8.71
CA GLY A 120 -0.42 9.87 -7.67
C GLY A 120 -1.73 10.55 -8.09
N ILE A 121 -2.09 10.48 -9.38
CA ILE A 121 -3.33 11.05 -9.92
C ILE A 121 -4.55 10.52 -9.16
N VAL A 122 -4.59 9.21 -8.88
CA VAL A 122 -5.70 8.57 -8.14
C VAL A 122 -5.82 9.09 -6.70
N TYR A 123 -4.70 9.45 -6.07
CA TYR A 123 -4.70 10.03 -4.72
C TYR A 123 -5.24 11.45 -4.74
N LYS A 124 -4.80 12.28 -5.69
CA LYS A 124 -5.34 13.64 -5.87
C LYS A 124 -6.83 13.62 -6.14
N ALA A 125 -7.30 12.69 -7.01
CA ALA A 125 -8.72 12.50 -7.33
C ALA A 125 -9.57 12.06 -6.13
N THR A 126 -8.96 11.54 -5.07
CA THR A 126 -9.63 11.06 -3.85
C THR A 126 -9.32 11.91 -2.61
N ASN A 127 -8.92 13.16 -2.83
CA ASN A 127 -8.66 14.18 -1.79
C ASN A 127 -7.50 13.83 -0.84
N PHE A 128 -6.52 13.07 -1.29
CA PHE A 128 -5.25 13.01 -0.60
C PHE A 128 -4.45 14.29 -0.89
N GLU A 129 -3.77 14.77 0.12
CA GLU A 129 -2.83 15.87 0.04
C GLU A 129 -1.42 15.33 -0.23
N CYS A 130 -0.70 15.91 -1.19
CA CYS A 130 0.72 15.63 -1.38
C CYS A 130 1.52 16.46 -0.37
N VAL A 131 2.19 15.79 0.57
CA VAL A 131 2.89 16.45 1.69
C VAL A 131 4.41 16.46 1.54
N GLY A 132 4.93 15.97 0.43
CA GLY A 132 6.36 15.95 0.13
C GLY A 132 6.81 14.68 -0.58
N GLU A 133 8.08 14.40 -0.48
CA GLU A 133 8.73 13.27 -1.13
C GLU A 133 9.62 12.50 -0.16
N THR A 134 9.83 11.21 -0.45
CA THR A 134 10.86 10.42 0.23
C THR A 134 12.24 10.81 -0.27
N SER A 135 13.30 10.47 0.46
CA SER A 135 14.65 10.42 -0.11
C SER A 135 14.72 9.37 -1.23
N THR A 136 15.71 9.54 -2.10
CA THR A 136 16.11 8.47 -3.01
C THR A 136 16.54 7.23 -2.22
N GLY A 137 16.41 6.08 -2.79
CA GLY A 137 16.84 4.81 -2.21
C GLY A 137 17.60 3.99 -3.23
N ARG A 138 17.96 2.77 -2.83
CA ARG A 138 18.56 1.81 -3.75
C ARG A 138 17.97 0.41 -3.53
N VAL A 139 17.99 -0.35 -4.58
CA VAL A 139 17.58 -1.76 -4.60
C VAL A 139 18.69 -2.60 -5.21
N ILE A 140 18.63 -3.90 -5.01
CA ILE A 140 19.55 -4.84 -5.63
C ILE A 140 18.79 -5.57 -6.73
N MET A 141 19.34 -5.55 -7.93
CA MET A 141 18.87 -6.34 -9.07
C MET A 141 19.69 -7.61 -9.18
N TRP A 142 19.01 -8.76 -9.17
CA TRP A 142 19.62 -10.08 -9.30
C TRP A 142 18.66 -11.05 -9.99
N ASN A 143 19.12 -11.73 -11.03
CA ASN A 143 18.32 -12.65 -11.86
C ASN A 143 16.97 -12.06 -12.30
N GLY A 144 16.97 -10.80 -12.74
CA GLY A 144 15.77 -10.09 -13.16
C GLY A 144 14.79 -9.72 -12.01
N ARG A 145 15.15 -10.00 -10.76
CA ARG A 145 14.34 -9.68 -9.58
C ARG A 145 14.90 -8.49 -8.82
N ARG A 146 13.99 -7.74 -8.23
CA ARG A 146 14.29 -6.59 -7.39
C ARG A 146 14.24 -6.99 -5.91
N TYR A 147 15.33 -6.76 -5.20
CA TYR A 147 15.45 -7.00 -3.77
C TYR A 147 15.67 -5.71 -3.02
N HIS A 148 15.03 -5.57 -1.86
CA HIS A 148 15.29 -4.45 -0.97
C HIS A 148 16.63 -4.67 -0.23
N ASP A 149 17.39 -3.61 0.02
CA ASP A 149 18.68 -3.65 0.75
C ASP A 149 18.58 -4.37 2.11
N LYS A 150 17.43 -4.27 2.78
CA LYS A 150 17.15 -5.02 4.02
C LYS A 150 17.25 -6.54 3.86
N THR A 151 17.07 -7.07 2.64
CA THR A 151 17.17 -8.52 2.37
C THR A 151 18.54 -9.07 2.78
N LEU A 152 19.61 -8.30 2.61
CA LEU A 152 20.97 -8.69 3.01
C LEU A 152 21.13 -8.94 4.51
N ARG A 153 20.22 -8.44 5.33
CA ARG A 153 20.23 -8.54 6.80
C ARG A 153 19.11 -9.42 7.36
N ASN A 154 18.31 -10.05 6.47
CA ASN A 154 17.22 -10.92 6.89
C ASN A 154 17.75 -12.15 7.60
N LYS A 155 17.31 -12.33 8.85
CA LYS A 155 17.67 -13.46 9.71
C LYS A 155 16.45 -14.28 10.08
N HIS A 156 16.68 -15.55 10.33
CA HIS A 156 15.76 -16.47 10.98
C HIS A 156 16.54 -17.23 12.07
N ASN A 157 16.04 -17.22 13.30
CA ASN A 157 16.73 -17.82 14.46
C ASN A 157 18.22 -17.39 14.58
N GLY A 158 18.48 -16.07 14.43
CA GLY A 158 19.81 -15.49 14.53
C GLY A 158 20.72 -15.69 13.30
N LYS A 159 20.41 -16.61 12.39
CA LYS A 159 21.18 -16.91 11.16
C LYS A 159 20.60 -16.18 9.95
N LEU A 160 21.47 -15.76 9.04
CA LEU A 160 21.02 -15.17 7.75
C LEU A 160 20.17 -16.18 6.98
N LYS A 161 19.09 -15.70 6.37
CA LYS A 161 18.28 -16.52 5.46
C LYS A 161 19.11 -16.91 4.22
N PRO A 162 18.86 -18.07 3.59
CA PRO A 162 19.57 -18.51 2.38
C PRO A 162 19.64 -17.42 1.30
N VAL A 163 18.50 -16.79 0.97
CA VAL A 163 18.45 -15.69 0.00
C VAL A 163 19.36 -14.51 0.35
N ALA A 164 19.59 -14.22 1.63
CA ALA A 164 20.47 -13.14 2.04
C ALA A 164 21.95 -13.51 1.80
N ILE A 165 22.31 -14.78 1.98
CA ILE A 165 23.65 -15.31 1.73
C ILE A 165 23.93 -15.32 0.22
N GLU A 166 23.00 -15.87 -0.56
CA GLU A 166 23.09 -15.94 -2.02
C GLU A 166 23.22 -14.54 -2.64
N LEU A 167 22.39 -13.60 -2.18
CA LEU A 167 22.40 -12.22 -2.67
C LEU A 167 23.70 -11.49 -2.33
N LYS A 168 24.30 -11.73 -1.17
CA LYS A 168 25.63 -11.20 -0.82
C LYS A 168 26.70 -11.79 -1.76
N THR A 169 26.70 -13.10 -1.92
CA THR A 169 27.63 -13.79 -2.82
C THR A 169 27.51 -13.29 -4.26
N ALA A 170 26.28 -13.04 -4.75
CA ALA A 170 26.05 -12.49 -6.05
C ALA A 170 26.58 -11.05 -6.20
N LEU A 171 26.44 -10.21 -5.17
CA LEU A 171 27.03 -8.87 -5.14
C LEU A 171 28.56 -8.93 -5.18
N ASP A 172 29.17 -9.81 -4.38
CA ASP A 172 30.62 -9.97 -4.32
C ASP A 172 31.22 -10.47 -5.66
N LYS A 173 30.46 -11.28 -6.40
CA LYS A 173 30.82 -11.79 -7.74
C LYS A 173 30.51 -10.82 -8.88
N GLY A 174 29.74 -9.77 -8.64
CA GLY A 174 29.26 -8.87 -9.68
C GLY A 174 28.04 -9.37 -10.47
N ASP A 175 27.44 -10.50 -10.06
CA ASP A 175 26.21 -11.08 -10.65
C ASP A 175 24.95 -10.29 -10.24
N ALA A 176 25.02 -9.53 -9.15
CA ALA A 176 24.00 -8.63 -8.68
C ALA A 176 24.54 -7.20 -8.65
N THR A 177 23.66 -6.21 -8.87
CA THR A 177 24.04 -4.79 -8.90
C THR A 177 23.08 -3.94 -8.08
N TYR A 178 23.60 -2.86 -7.49
CA TYR A 178 22.78 -1.82 -6.90
C TYR A 178 22.24 -0.89 -8.00
N VAL A 179 20.94 -0.58 -7.89
CA VAL A 179 20.27 0.37 -8.78
C VAL A 179 19.58 1.41 -7.91
N ASP A 180 19.82 2.67 -8.21
CA ASP A 180 19.16 3.78 -7.51
C ASP A 180 17.68 3.85 -7.90
N THR A 181 16.85 4.24 -6.95
CA THR A 181 15.43 4.45 -7.17
C THR A 181 15.12 5.95 -7.11
N LEU A 182 14.11 6.34 -7.87
CA LEU A 182 13.58 7.71 -7.77
C LEU A 182 12.89 7.91 -6.41
N THR A 183 12.64 9.17 -6.06
CA THR A 183 11.83 9.54 -4.92
C THR A 183 10.39 9.07 -5.12
N LYS A 184 9.63 8.98 -4.01
CA LYS A 184 8.18 8.72 -4.03
C LYS A 184 7.46 9.94 -3.50
N ASN A 185 6.42 10.38 -4.18
CA ASN A 185 5.52 11.38 -3.63
C ASN A 185 4.75 10.78 -2.45
N ILE A 186 4.64 11.52 -1.35
CA ILE A 186 3.93 11.13 -0.13
C ILE A 186 2.56 11.77 -0.15
N TYR A 187 1.53 10.95 -0.08
CA TYR A 187 0.13 11.37 -0.08
C TYR A 187 -0.53 11.01 1.24
N ILE A 188 -1.29 11.95 1.82
CA ILE A 188 -2.00 11.76 3.08
C ILE A 188 -3.48 12.10 2.90
N TYR A 189 -4.35 11.19 3.34
CA TYR A 189 -5.76 11.43 3.56
C TYR A 189 -6.06 11.51 5.04
N ARG A 190 -6.73 12.60 5.47
CA ARG A 190 -7.14 12.80 6.87
C ARG A 190 -8.64 12.56 7.01
N PHE A 191 -9.02 11.64 7.89
CA PHE A 191 -10.42 11.43 8.21
C PHE A 191 -10.98 12.62 8.98
N LYS A 192 -12.22 13.02 8.66
CA LYS A 192 -12.93 14.04 9.44
C LYS A 192 -13.22 13.47 10.83
N LYS A 193 -12.91 14.25 11.89
CA LYS A 193 -13.28 13.86 13.26
C LYS A 193 -14.79 13.62 13.32
N ARG A 194 -15.20 12.46 13.82
CA ARG A 194 -16.62 12.23 14.14
C ARG A 194 -17.01 13.24 15.19
N LYS A 195 -18.04 14.05 14.91
CA LYS A 195 -18.71 14.82 15.99
C LYS A 195 -19.23 13.77 16.97
N SER A 196 -18.72 13.76 18.21
CA SER A 196 -19.30 12.96 19.27
C SER A 196 -20.78 13.36 19.33
N LYS A 197 -21.69 12.41 19.17
CA LYS A 197 -23.07 12.60 19.59
C LYS A 197 -22.99 12.67 21.12
N ILE A 198 -22.70 13.84 21.66
CA ILE A 198 -22.97 14.12 23.06
C ILE A 198 -24.47 13.90 23.18
N SER A 199 -24.84 12.82 23.84
CA SER A 199 -26.20 12.53 24.22
C SER A 199 -26.76 13.75 24.94
N LYS A 200 -27.69 14.49 24.31
CA LYS A 200 -28.63 15.34 24.98
C LYS A 200 -29.60 14.43 25.77
N TRP A 201 -29.09 13.84 26.83
CA TRP A 201 -29.89 13.15 27.82
C TRP A 201 -29.44 13.68 29.18
N PHE A 202 -29.86 14.90 29.51
CA PHE A 202 -30.08 15.43 30.86
C PHE A 202 -30.80 16.77 30.67
N GLY A 203 -32.11 16.71 30.71
CA GLY A 203 -33.06 17.77 30.80
C GLY A 203 -34.38 17.18 31.19
#